data_f7122fdef228a385811d5e5fe18e0933
#
_entry.id   f7122fdef228a385811d5e5fe18e0933
#
_cell.length_a   1.000
_cell.length_b   1.000
_cell.length_c   1.000
_cell.angle_alpha   90.00
_cell.angle_beta   90.00
_cell.angle_gamma   90.00
#
_symmetry.space_group_name_H-M   'P 1'
#
loop_
_entity.id
_entity.type
_entity.pdbx_description
1 polymer ?
#
loop_
_entity_poly.entity_id
_entity_poly.type
_entity_poly.pdbx_seq_one_letter_code
_entity_poly.pdbx_strand_id
1 'polypeptide(L)'
;MAGFQLIRRILGSEHGERRAEPRSGLPKNARIMVVDDSPTIRAVLGKMLGQDGQLVLKAGDGPTAIDMARRELPDLIFLDIVMPEMNGFAVLRALRRDPLTRDIPIVMISGNLQATEQFYVQRFGADDFMKKPFGRGEVFARIHHLTASGRLVVRSRTVEDPVPAESGLSESEHAAIPDIAMPDPEHLAEPPRGSS
;
A
#
# COMPACT_ATOMS: atom_id res chain seq x y z
N MET A 1 -38.19 -30.69 42.67
CA MET A 1 -38.06 -29.99 41.36
C MET A 1 -36.91 -28.99 41.45
N ALA A 2 -35.66 -29.45 41.46
CA ALA A 2 -34.47 -28.56 41.60
C ALA A 2 -33.33 -28.93 40.72
N GLY A 3 -33.58 -29.66 39.60
CA GLY A 3 -32.55 -30.14 38.70
C GLY A 3 -32.40 -29.43 37.36
N PHE A 4 -33.31 -28.50 37.01
CA PHE A 4 -33.34 -27.89 35.65
C PHE A 4 -32.66 -26.54 35.54
N GLN A 5 -32.31 -25.92 36.65
CA GLN A 5 -31.68 -24.58 36.65
C GLN A 5 -30.16 -24.62 36.50
N LEU A 6 -29.52 -25.78 36.77
CA LEU A 6 -28.04 -25.88 36.75
C LEU A 6 -27.48 -26.11 35.33
N ILE A 7 -28.28 -26.70 34.43
CA ILE A 7 -27.84 -27.00 33.07
C ILE A 7 -27.83 -25.75 32.17
N ARG A 8 -28.66 -24.75 32.50
CA ARG A 8 -28.75 -23.48 31.72
C ARG A 8 -27.52 -22.56 31.94
N ARG A 9 -26.75 -22.82 33.01
CA ARG A 9 -25.54 -22.03 33.34
C ARG A 9 -24.25 -22.57 32.71
N ILE A 10 -24.27 -23.81 32.21
CA ILE A 10 -23.13 -24.48 31.58
C ILE A 10 -23.20 -24.40 30.04
N LEU A 11 -24.39 -24.21 29.47
CA LEU A 11 -24.60 -24.08 28.03
C LEU A 11 -24.82 -22.64 27.54
N GLY A 12 -24.76 -21.69 28.46
CA GLY A 12 -24.66 -20.26 28.12
C GLY A 12 -23.23 -19.86 27.79
N SER A 13 -22.60 -20.52 26.80
CA SER A 13 -21.48 -19.89 26.11
C SER A 13 -22.07 -18.74 25.33
N GLU A 14 -22.10 -17.57 25.97
CA GLU A 14 -22.02 -16.33 25.24
C GLU A 14 -20.81 -16.44 24.31
N HIS A 15 -21.04 -16.88 23.10
CA HIS A 15 -20.20 -16.49 21.99
C HIS A 15 -20.39 -14.98 21.85
N GLY A 16 -19.88 -14.25 22.85
CA GLY A 16 -19.52 -12.88 22.68
C GLY A 16 -18.60 -12.88 21.49
N GLU A 17 -19.13 -12.39 20.37
CA GLU A 17 -18.40 -12.01 19.21
C GLU A 17 -17.26 -11.12 19.71
N ARG A 18 -16.11 -11.75 20.02
CA ARG A 18 -14.86 -11.03 20.23
C ARG A 18 -14.61 -10.37 18.89
N ARG A 19 -15.12 -9.14 18.75
CA ARG A 19 -14.70 -8.24 17.70
C ARG A 19 -13.20 -8.16 17.85
N ALA A 20 -12.50 -9.00 17.07
CA ALA A 20 -11.06 -9.02 17.08
C ALA A 20 -10.62 -7.58 16.74
N GLU A 21 -9.88 -6.98 17.64
CA GLU A 21 -9.24 -5.68 17.39
C GLU A 21 -8.56 -5.73 16.02
N PRO A 22 -8.65 -4.67 15.19
CA PRO A 22 -7.98 -4.64 13.92
C PRO A 22 -6.49 -4.96 14.09
N ARG A 23 -6.00 -5.97 13.40
CA ARG A 23 -4.59 -6.40 13.52
C ARG A 23 -3.61 -5.35 13.01
N SER A 24 -4.08 -4.46 12.15
CA SER A 24 -3.33 -3.31 11.64
C SER A 24 -3.21 -2.17 12.66
N GLY A 25 -4.05 -2.15 13.69
CA GLY A 25 -4.20 -0.99 14.57
C GLY A 25 -4.85 0.22 13.90
N LEU A 26 -5.28 0.09 12.64
CA LEU A 26 -5.98 1.15 11.92
C LEU A 26 -7.47 1.15 12.27
N PRO A 27 -8.15 2.32 12.21
CA PRO A 27 -9.60 2.38 12.22
C PRO A 27 -10.17 1.54 11.09
N LYS A 28 -11.35 0.96 11.29
CA LYS A 28 -12.10 0.30 10.22
C LYS A 28 -12.37 1.29 9.09
N ASN A 29 -12.47 0.76 7.87
CA ASN A 29 -12.72 1.53 6.66
C ASN A 29 -11.58 2.47 6.21
N ALA A 30 -10.35 2.31 6.73
CA ALA A 30 -9.21 2.95 6.10
C ALA A 30 -9.10 2.46 4.64
N ARG A 31 -8.88 3.38 3.71
CA ARG A 31 -8.74 3.08 2.28
C ARG A 31 -7.31 2.68 1.98
N ILE A 32 -7.09 1.44 1.62
CA ILE A 32 -5.76 0.93 1.27
C ILE A 32 -5.77 0.50 -0.18
N MET A 33 -4.89 1.08 -0.99
CA MET A 33 -4.74 0.73 -2.39
C MET A 33 -3.63 -0.31 -2.57
N VAL A 34 -3.91 -1.33 -3.38
CA VAL A 34 -2.96 -2.39 -3.78
C VAL A 34 -2.72 -2.29 -5.27
N VAL A 35 -1.48 -2.04 -5.65
CA VAL A 35 -1.04 -1.91 -7.05
C VAL A 35 -0.03 -3.01 -7.36
N ASP A 36 -0.37 -3.93 -8.23
CA ASP A 36 0.45 -5.08 -8.63
C ASP A 36 -0.13 -5.64 -9.93
N ASP A 37 0.67 -6.02 -10.91
CA ASP A 37 0.18 -6.60 -12.16
C ASP A 37 -0.39 -8.01 -11.98
N SER A 38 0.07 -8.73 -10.94
CA SER A 38 -0.42 -10.07 -10.59
C SER A 38 -1.80 -10.03 -9.94
N PRO A 39 -2.85 -10.57 -10.57
CA PRO A 39 -4.18 -10.64 -9.96
C PRO A 39 -4.18 -11.48 -8.68
N THR A 40 -3.29 -12.47 -8.59
CA THR A 40 -3.14 -13.32 -7.39
C THR A 40 -2.64 -12.50 -6.20
N ILE A 41 -1.61 -11.68 -6.39
CA ILE A 41 -1.08 -10.82 -5.32
C ILE A 41 -2.13 -9.82 -4.87
N ARG A 42 -2.81 -9.15 -5.82
CA ARG A 42 -3.92 -8.24 -5.50
C ARG A 42 -5.05 -8.92 -4.71
N ALA A 43 -5.37 -10.17 -5.05
CA ALA A 43 -6.40 -10.94 -4.33
C ALA A 43 -5.94 -11.32 -2.91
N VAL A 44 -4.72 -11.83 -2.76
CA VAL A 44 -4.17 -12.26 -1.47
C VAL A 44 -4.04 -11.08 -0.51
N LEU A 45 -3.37 -10.01 -0.93
CA LEU A 45 -3.18 -8.82 -0.10
C LEU A 45 -4.51 -8.15 0.21
N GLY A 46 -5.39 -8.04 -0.80
CA GLY A 46 -6.74 -7.50 -0.61
C GLY A 46 -7.58 -8.31 0.38
N LYS A 47 -7.47 -9.65 0.38
CA LYS A 47 -8.14 -10.50 1.35
C LYS A 47 -7.60 -10.29 2.77
N MET A 48 -6.28 -10.18 2.93
CA MET A 48 -5.65 -9.93 4.23
C MET A 48 -6.14 -8.62 4.86
N LEU A 49 -6.17 -7.55 4.07
CA LEU A 49 -6.59 -6.21 4.49
C LEU A 49 -8.10 -6.13 4.73
N GLY A 50 -8.91 -6.70 3.82
CA GLY A 50 -10.37 -6.72 3.96
C GLY A 50 -10.85 -7.49 5.19
N GLN A 51 -10.17 -8.59 5.54
CA GLN A 51 -10.45 -9.34 6.78
C GLN A 51 -10.14 -8.55 8.06
N ASP A 52 -9.32 -7.51 7.95
CA ASP A 52 -9.00 -6.58 9.04
C ASP A 52 -9.96 -5.37 9.09
N GLY A 53 -10.95 -5.33 8.19
CA GLY A 53 -11.98 -4.30 8.11
C GLY A 53 -11.59 -3.09 7.27
N GLN A 54 -10.56 -3.20 6.41
CA GLN A 54 -10.13 -2.11 5.54
C GLN A 54 -10.89 -2.10 4.21
N LEU A 55 -11.04 -0.91 3.62
CA LEU A 55 -11.55 -0.75 2.25
C LEU A 55 -10.38 -0.90 1.27
N VAL A 56 -10.46 -1.89 0.40
CA VAL A 56 -9.35 -2.22 -0.50
C VAL A 56 -9.64 -1.78 -1.94
N LEU A 57 -8.81 -0.86 -2.43
CA LEU A 57 -8.76 -0.44 -3.82
C LEU A 57 -7.69 -1.29 -4.55
N LYS A 58 -7.92 -1.64 -5.81
CA LYS A 58 -7.01 -2.52 -6.57
C LYS A 58 -6.75 -1.94 -7.95
N ALA A 59 -5.49 -1.76 -8.30
CA ALA A 59 -5.05 -1.38 -9.64
C ALA A 59 -4.08 -2.43 -10.20
N GLY A 60 -4.18 -2.73 -11.49
CA GLY A 60 -3.35 -3.72 -12.16
C GLY A 60 -2.17 -3.14 -12.94
N ASP A 61 -2.11 -1.82 -13.07
CA ASP A 61 -1.12 -1.09 -13.86
C ASP A 61 -0.88 0.31 -13.30
N GLY A 62 0.18 0.96 -13.78
CA GLY A 62 0.60 2.27 -13.30
C GLY A 62 -0.38 3.40 -13.60
N PRO A 63 -0.85 3.58 -14.84
CA PRO A 63 -1.82 4.62 -15.17
C PRO A 63 -3.10 4.52 -14.35
N THR A 64 -3.70 3.33 -14.26
CA THR A 64 -4.88 3.08 -13.42
C THR A 64 -4.63 3.42 -11.95
N ALA A 65 -3.44 3.10 -11.44
CA ALA A 65 -3.07 3.40 -10.06
C ALA A 65 -2.99 4.91 -9.80
N ILE A 66 -2.41 5.69 -10.70
CA ILE A 66 -2.30 7.14 -10.56
C ILE A 66 -3.69 7.79 -10.57
N ASP A 67 -4.54 7.44 -11.53
CA ASP A 67 -5.89 7.99 -11.64
C ASP A 67 -6.75 7.62 -10.43
N MET A 68 -6.66 6.36 -9.99
CA MET A 68 -7.38 5.90 -8.80
C MET A 68 -6.89 6.61 -7.53
N ALA A 69 -5.57 6.83 -7.38
CA ALA A 69 -5.02 7.52 -6.23
C ALA A 69 -5.52 8.97 -6.13
N ARG A 70 -5.62 9.68 -7.27
CA ARG A 70 -6.16 11.04 -7.33
C ARG A 70 -7.63 11.11 -6.96
N ARG A 71 -8.43 10.18 -7.47
CA ARG A 71 -9.88 10.15 -7.26
C ARG A 71 -10.25 9.69 -5.86
N GLU A 72 -9.63 8.61 -5.40
CA GLU A 72 -10.03 7.93 -4.17
C GLU A 72 -9.25 8.40 -2.93
N LEU A 73 -8.10 9.06 -3.12
CA LEU A 73 -7.22 9.55 -2.05
C LEU A 73 -7.00 8.51 -0.95
N PRO A 74 -6.39 7.35 -1.24
CA PRO A 74 -6.19 6.29 -0.25
C PRO A 74 -5.34 6.77 0.93
N ASP A 75 -5.51 6.10 2.07
CA ASP A 75 -4.73 6.38 3.28
C ASP A 75 -3.34 5.73 3.23
N LEU A 76 -3.21 4.64 2.43
CA LEU A 76 -1.96 3.89 2.22
C LEU A 76 -1.97 3.24 0.83
N ILE A 77 -0.81 3.17 0.20
CA ILE A 77 -0.61 2.46 -1.07
C ILE A 77 0.46 1.38 -0.88
N PHE A 78 0.14 0.15 -1.23
CA PHE A 78 1.09 -0.93 -1.49
C PHE A 78 1.35 -0.99 -2.99
N LEU A 79 2.60 -0.81 -3.42
CA LEU A 79 2.97 -0.61 -4.81
C LEU A 79 4.09 -1.57 -5.24
N ASP A 80 3.78 -2.46 -6.18
CA ASP A 80 4.80 -3.31 -6.79
C ASP A 80 5.80 -2.49 -7.61
N ILE A 81 7.08 -2.88 -7.52
CA ILE A 81 8.16 -2.25 -8.29
C ILE A 81 8.14 -2.74 -9.74
N VAL A 82 7.95 -4.04 -9.93
CA VAL A 82 8.08 -4.68 -11.24
C VAL A 82 6.71 -4.87 -11.87
N MET A 83 6.34 -3.93 -12.73
CA MET A 83 5.11 -3.99 -13.53
C MET A 83 5.43 -3.71 -14.99
N PRO A 84 4.70 -4.31 -15.95
CA PRO A 84 4.86 -4.01 -17.37
C PRO A 84 4.49 -2.55 -17.67
N GLU A 85 5.05 -2.02 -18.77
CA GLU A 85 4.83 -0.66 -19.30
C GLU A 85 5.28 0.46 -18.36
N MET A 86 4.70 0.58 -17.17
CA MET A 86 5.04 1.59 -16.17
C MET A 86 5.43 0.92 -14.86
N ASN A 87 6.71 0.93 -14.51
CA ASN A 87 7.20 0.37 -13.25
C ASN A 87 6.78 1.20 -12.03
N GLY A 88 6.85 0.57 -10.84
CA GLY A 88 6.43 1.21 -9.61
C GLY A 88 7.20 2.48 -9.25
N PHE A 89 8.46 2.64 -9.68
CA PHE A 89 9.19 3.88 -9.44
C PHE A 89 8.66 5.05 -10.27
N ALA A 90 8.17 4.79 -11.48
CA ALA A 90 7.52 5.82 -12.29
C ALA A 90 6.20 6.26 -11.65
N VAL A 91 5.39 5.30 -11.17
CA VAL A 91 4.16 5.58 -10.41
C VAL A 91 4.47 6.39 -9.15
N LEU A 92 5.45 5.97 -8.35
CA LEU A 92 5.88 6.68 -7.13
C LEU A 92 6.24 8.13 -7.43
N ARG A 93 7.05 8.38 -8.47
CA ARG A 93 7.42 9.74 -8.88
C ARG A 93 6.22 10.58 -9.31
N ALA A 94 5.29 10.00 -10.06
CA ALA A 94 4.08 10.70 -10.46
C ALA A 94 3.25 11.10 -9.25
N LEU A 95 3.02 10.18 -8.31
CA LEU A 95 2.28 10.45 -7.08
C LEU A 95 2.96 11.50 -6.19
N ARG A 96 4.30 11.51 -6.11
CA ARG A 96 5.05 12.49 -5.30
C ARG A 96 5.08 13.91 -5.91
N ARG A 97 4.91 14.03 -7.22
CA ARG A 97 4.81 15.34 -7.91
C ARG A 97 3.43 15.96 -7.83
N ASP A 98 2.41 15.16 -7.60
CA ASP A 98 1.02 15.61 -7.54
C ASP A 98 0.67 16.12 -6.13
N PRO A 99 0.22 17.39 -5.98
CA PRO A 99 -0.16 17.96 -4.69
C PRO A 99 -1.23 17.19 -3.94
N LEU A 100 -2.12 16.46 -4.64
CA LEU A 100 -3.21 15.68 -4.03
C LEU A 100 -2.72 14.37 -3.42
N THR A 101 -1.67 13.76 -4.01
CA THR A 101 -1.24 12.41 -3.67
C THR A 101 0.16 12.34 -3.04
N ARG A 102 0.93 13.43 -3.10
CA ARG A 102 2.34 13.46 -2.66
C ARG A 102 2.57 13.03 -1.20
N ASP A 103 1.59 13.25 -0.34
CA ASP A 103 1.68 12.96 1.10
C ASP A 103 1.09 11.60 1.48
N ILE A 104 0.53 10.84 0.52
CA ILE A 104 0.02 9.49 0.76
C ILE A 104 1.19 8.55 1.07
N PRO A 105 1.17 7.81 2.21
CA PRO A 105 2.20 6.83 2.49
C PRO A 105 2.24 5.72 1.44
N ILE A 106 3.45 5.32 1.02
CA ILE A 106 3.66 4.29 0.00
C ILE A 106 4.66 3.26 0.51
N VAL A 107 4.22 1.99 0.56
CA VAL A 107 5.06 0.81 0.79
C VAL A 107 5.37 0.17 -0.55
N MET A 108 6.64 0.19 -0.96
CA MET A 108 7.06 -0.50 -2.17
C MET A 108 7.15 -2.01 -1.92
N ILE A 109 6.77 -2.81 -2.92
CA ILE A 109 6.86 -4.27 -2.86
C ILE A 109 7.79 -4.75 -3.97
N SER A 110 8.72 -5.69 -3.66
CA SER A 110 9.63 -6.25 -4.67
C SER A 110 9.86 -7.75 -4.47
N GLY A 111 9.98 -8.47 -5.57
CA GLY A 111 10.38 -9.89 -5.57
C GLY A 111 11.88 -10.10 -5.46
N ASN A 112 12.68 -9.12 -5.88
CA ASN A 112 14.13 -9.21 -5.93
C ASN A 112 14.75 -7.96 -5.32
N LEU A 113 14.86 -7.94 -3.98
CA LEU A 113 15.53 -6.85 -3.25
C LEU A 113 17.02 -7.17 -3.11
N GLN A 114 17.83 -6.65 -4.01
CA GLN A 114 19.23 -6.44 -3.71
C GLN A 114 19.37 -5.22 -2.76
N ALA A 115 20.40 -5.19 -1.93
CA ALA A 115 20.64 -4.10 -0.97
C ALA A 115 20.58 -2.69 -1.62
N THR A 116 20.87 -2.63 -2.91
CA THR A 116 20.82 -1.43 -3.75
C THR A 116 19.38 -0.89 -3.93
N GLU A 117 18.38 -1.76 -4.08
CA GLU A 117 17.00 -1.32 -4.30
C GLU A 117 16.41 -0.68 -3.04
N GLN A 118 16.77 -1.17 -1.86
CA GLN A 118 16.35 -0.59 -0.58
C GLN A 118 16.82 0.87 -0.44
N PHE A 119 18.04 1.15 -0.86
CA PHE A 119 18.59 2.51 -0.89
C PHE A 119 17.83 3.40 -1.88
N TYR A 120 17.50 2.87 -3.07
CA TYR A 120 16.73 3.62 -4.07
C TYR A 120 15.31 3.92 -3.62
N VAL A 121 14.63 2.96 -2.97
CA VAL A 121 13.27 3.15 -2.45
C VAL A 121 13.21 4.36 -1.52
N GLN A 122 14.10 4.46 -0.55
CA GLN A 122 14.16 5.61 0.37
C GLN A 122 14.51 6.92 -0.35
N ARG A 123 15.43 6.88 -1.31
CA ARG A 123 15.87 8.07 -2.05
C ARG A 123 14.77 8.65 -2.96
N PHE A 124 13.87 7.83 -3.47
CA PHE A 124 12.76 8.26 -4.32
C PHE A 124 11.49 8.66 -3.56
N GLY A 125 11.52 8.66 -2.23
CA GLY A 125 10.43 9.14 -1.39
C GLY A 125 9.36 8.10 -1.08
N ALA A 126 9.68 6.81 -1.14
CA ALA A 126 8.85 5.78 -0.53
C ALA A 126 9.00 5.82 1.00
N ASP A 127 7.94 5.43 1.70
CA ASP A 127 7.91 5.49 3.17
C ASP A 127 8.38 4.20 3.81
N ASP A 128 8.18 3.07 3.13
CA ASP A 128 8.65 1.75 3.58
C ASP A 128 8.73 0.79 2.38
N PHE A 129 9.22 -0.41 2.63
CA PHE A 129 9.26 -1.45 1.59
C PHE A 129 9.00 -2.84 2.19
N MET A 130 8.61 -3.78 1.33
CA MET A 130 8.31 -5.16 1.69
C MET A 130 8.79 -6.10 0.58
N LYS A 131 9.37 -7.25 0.97
CA LYS A 131 9.86 -8.26 0.02
C LYS A 131 8.79 -9.31 -0.28
N LYS A 132 8.68 -9.74 -1.54
CA LYS A 132 7.95 -10.97 -1.92
C LYS A 132 8.85 -12.20 -1.73
N PRO A 133 8.34 -13.33 -1.22
CA PRO A 133 6.99 -13.54 -0.71
C PRO A 133 6.81 -12.95 0.69
N PHE A 134 5.63 -12.40 0.96
CA PHE A 134 5.29 -11.80 2.25
C PHE A 134 4.12 -12.54 2.91
N GLY A 135 4.13 -12.55 4.22
CA GLY A 135 3.04 -13.06 5.04
C GLY A 135 2.22 -11.96 5.67
N ARG A 136 1.07 -12.36 6.27
CA ARG A 136 0.16 -11.43 6.97
C ARG A 136 0.87 -10.61 8.06
N GLY A 137 1.77 -11.25 8.82
CA GLY A 137 2.52 -10.58 9.89
C GLY A 137 3.39 -9.44 9.37
N GLU A 138 4.03 -9.62 8.21
CA GLU A 138 4.87 -8.59 7.61
C GLU A 138 4.04 -7.40 7.11
N VAL A 139 2.91 -7.66 6.43
CA VAL A 139 1.99 -6.60 5.98
C VAL A 139 1.56 -5.71 7.14
N PHE A 140 1.12 -6.32 8.25
CA PHE A 140 0.68 -5.56 9.42
C PHE A 140 1.84 -4.90 10.18
N ALA A 141 3.03 -5.49 10.19
CA ALA A 141 4.21 -4.85 10.76
C ALA A 141 4.56 -3.54 10.05
N ARG A 142 4.44 -3.48 8.70
CA ARG A 142 4.63 -2.23 7.93
C ARG A 142 3.58 -1.19 8.27
N ILE A 143 2.31 -1.59 8.34
CA ILE A 143 1.22 -0.70 8.74
C ILE A 143 1.47 -0.14 10.15
N HIS A 144 1.81 -0.97 11.12
CA HIS A 144 2.13 -0.54 12.48
C HIS A 144 3.32 0.42 12.52
N HIS A 145 4.38 0.14 11.78
CA HIS A 145 5.55 1.01 11.69
C HIS A 145 5.18 2.41 11.18
N LEU A 146 4.40 2.49 10.09
CA LEU A 146 3.94 3.77 9.53
C LEU A 146 2.98 4.51 10.47
N THR A 147 2.13 3.79 11.18
CA THR A 147 1.22 4.40 12.18
C THR A 147 2.00 4.93 13.38
N ALA A 148 2.93 4.14 13.93
CA ALA A 148 3.74 4.51 15.08
C ALA A 148 4.66 5.70 14.80
N SER A 149 5.17 5.82 13.57
CA SER A 149 5.97 6.97 13.12
C SER A 149 5.15 8.21 12.80
N GLY A 150 3.81 8.14 12.88
CA GLY A 150 2.91 9.24 12.51
C GLY A 150 2.83 9.51 10.99
N ARG A 151 3.45 8.64 10.17
CA ARG A 151 3.45 8.78 8.72
C ARG A 151 2.12 8.34 8.11
N LEU A 152 1.46 7.35 8.70
CA LEU A 152 0.12 6.89 8.32
C LEU A 152 -0.90 7.45 9.29
N VAL A 153 -1.67 8.42 8.81
CA VAL A 153 -2.82 9.00 9.51
C VAL A 153 -4.06 8.75 8.67
N VAL A 154 -5.00 7.98 9.20
CA VAL A 154 -6.26 7.71 8.50
C VAL A 154 -7.12 8.96 8.51
N ARG A 155 -7.56 9.38 7.35
CA ARG A 155 -8.41 10.56 7.19
C ARG A 155 -9.82 10.26 7.71
N SER A 156 -10.32 11.08 8.64
CA SER A 156 -11.74 11.04 9.02
C SER A 156 -12.56 11.54 7.83
N ARG A 157 -13.21 10.60 7.13
CA ARG A 157 -14.16 10.93 6.05
C ARG A 157 -15.56 10.82 6.58
N THR A 158 -16.32 11.89 6.46
CA THR A 158 -17.79 11.82 6.56
C THR A 158 -18.35 11.28 5.25
N VAL A 159 -19.53 10.66 5.30
CA VAL A 159 -20.19 10.05 4.11
C VAL A 159 -20.47 11.09 3.01
N GLU A 160 -20.26 12.36 3.29
CA GLU A 160 -20.54 13.52 2.43
C GLU A 160 -19.28 14.14 1.80
N ASP A 161 -18.07 13.56 1.97
CA ASP A 161 -16.89 14.11 1.31
C ASP A 161 -17.07 13.95 -0.22
N PRO A 162 -17.25 15.05 -0.97
CA PRO A 162 -17.43 14.98 -2.41
C PRO A 162 -16.20 14.35 -3.05
N VAL A 163 -16.43 13.44 -3.99
CA VAL A 163 -15.40 13.05 -4.96
C VAL A 163 -14.87 14.35 -5.56
N PRO A 164 -13.54 14.61 -5.56
CA PRO A 164 -13.00 15.79 -6.20
C PRO A 164 -13.56 15.86 -7.62
N ALA A 165 -14.31 16.94 -7.93
CA ALA A 165 -14.82 17.15 -9.27
C ALA A 165 -13.66 17.08 -10.24
N GLU A 166 -13.83 16.37 -11.35
CA GLU A 166 -12.87 16.29 -12.43
C GLU A 166 -12.35 17.70 -12.74
N SER A 167 -11.17 18.04 -12.23
CA SER A 167 -10.45 19.19 -12.75
C SER A 167 -10.06 18.80 -14.15
N GLY A 168 -10.80 19.31 -15.15
CA GLY A 168 -10.57 19.10 -16.55
C GLY A 168 -9.16 19.47 -16.94
N LEU A 169 -8.27 18.52 -16.86
CA LEU A 169 -6.97 18.56 -17.49
C LEU A 169 -7.19 18.13 -18.92
N SER A 170 -7.00 19.07 -19.84
CA SER A 170 -7.10 18.84 -21.26
C SER A 170 -6.14 17.71 -21.68
N GLU A 171 -6.57 16.89 -22.63
CA GLU A 171 -5.79 15.78 -23.22
C GLU A 171 -4.39 16.16 -23.75
N SER A 172 -4.03 17.44 -23.73
CA SER A 172 -2.75 17.96 -24.23
C SER A 172 -1.58 17.87 -23.25
N GLU A 173 -1.79 17.51 -21.96
CA GLU A 173 -0.70 17.42 -20.99
C GLU A 173 -0.18 15.99 -20.73
N HIS A 174 -0.68 15.01 -21.48
CA HIS A 174 -0.11 13.66 -21.49
C HIS A 174 1.21 13.55 -22.28
N ALA A 175 1.68 14.67 -22.86
CA ALA A 175 2.91 14.70 -23.61
C ALA A 175 4.11 14.88 -22.70
N ALA A 176 5.01 13.89 -22.72
CA ALA A 176 6.38 13.92 -22.25
C ALA A 176 6.60 13.78 -20.74
N ILE A 177 6.43 12.58 -20.22
CA ILE A 177 7.31 12.12 -19.14
C ILE A 177 8.66 11.84 -19.84
N PRO A 178 9.72 12.60 -19.60
CA PRO A 178 11.02 12.29 -20.20
C PRO A 178 11.47 10.91 -19.71
N ASP A 179 11.77 10.04 -20.65
CA ASP A 179 12.38 8.73 -20.43
C ASP A 179 13.79 8.98 -19.85
N ILE A 180 13.88 9.04 -18.51
CA ILE A 180 15.16 9.07 -17.86
C ILE A 180 15.60 7.61 -17.80
N ALA A 181 16.42 7.22 -18.80
CA ALA A 181 17.07 5.94 -18.84
C ALA A 181 17.67 5.62 -17.47
N MET A 182 17.27 4.49 -16.91
CA MET A 182 17.91 3.92 -15.72
C MET A 182 19.37 3.68 -16.09
N PRO A 183 20.33 4.07 -15.28
CA PRO A 183 21.72 3.68 -15.51
C PRO A 183 21.82 2.16 -15.50
N ASP A 184 22.49 1.62 -16.51
CA ASP A 184 22.67 0.20 -16.74
C ASP A 184 23.26 -0.46 -15.47
N PRO A 185 22.68 -1.53 -14.93
CA PRO A 185 23.16 -2.19 -13.73
C PRO A 185 24.57 -2.73 -13.83
N GLU A 186 25.11 -2.92 -15.05
CA GLU A 186 26.49 -3.37 -15.25
C GLU A 186 27.55 -2.31 -14.88
N HIS A 187 27.18 -1.02 -14.81
CA HIS A 187 28.15 0.05 -14.52
C HIS A 187 28.39 0.29 -13.03
N LEU A 188 27.67 -0.41 -12.14
CA LEU A 188 27.79 -0.26 -10.68
C LEU A 188 28.61 -1.37 -10.01
N ALA A 189 29.25 -2.26 -10.78
CA ALA A 189 29.92 -3.45 -10.27
C ALA A 189 31.46 -3.32 -10.12
N GLU A 190 32.09 -2.18 -10.37
CA GLU A 190 33.55 -2.05 -10.12
C GLU A 190 33.83 -1.46 -8.73
N PRO A 191 34.43 -2.24 -7.81
CA PRO A 191 34.96 -1.69 -6.58
C PRO A 191 36.18 -0.78 -6.89
N PRO A 192 36.46 0.27 -6.10
CA PRO A 192 37.60 1.14 -6.32
C PRO A 192 38.90 0.33 -6.23
N ARG A 193 39.70 0.34 -7.30
CA ARG A 193 41.05 -0.22 -7.31
C ARG A 193 41.89 0.57 -6.33
N GLY A 194 42.36 -0.10 -5.29
CA GLY A 194 43.28 0.46 -4.32
C GLY A 194 44.59 0.88 -5.03
N SER A 195 44.95 2.13 -4.83
CA SER A 195 46.28 2.65 -5.17
C SER A 195 47.29 2.20 -4.12
N SER A 196 48.24 1.43 -4.58
CA SER A 196 49.52 1.19 -3.86
C SER A 196 50.39 2.41 -3.95
#